data_ebb700c358e7b59e280a2da7df7babe1
#
_entry.id   ebb700c358e7b59e280a2da7df7babe1
#
_cell.length_a   1.000
_cell.length_b   1.000
_cell.length_c   1.000
_cell.angle_alpha   90.00
_cell.angle_beta   90.00
_cell.angle_gamma   90.00
#
_symmetry.space_group_name_H-M   'P 1'
#
loop_
_entity.id
_entity.type
_entity.pdbx_description
1 polymer ?
#
loop_
_entity_poly.entity_id
_entity_poly.type
_entity_poly.pdbx_seq_one_letter_code
_entity_poly.pdbx_strand_id
1 'polypeptide(L)'
;NLKCKLNGFTNLYTLFLLFFIHQLSKNGRCAYIIPSEFLNSDYGKLVKTYLIKSKTLRHIIVIDFEENVFDDALTTASIILCANDNLTDKVQFSNIQSLQDLSKIDEIINKYPNFLETEQTYNFSELNPDIKWKAYYQKQNSIKFKNLVPFSTYAKVVRGIATGSNEYFTFNLSKAKEYSIDDQNLLPCICSAKDAKTPFFTTQD
;
A
#
# COMPACT_ATOMS: atom_id res chain seq x y z
N ASN A 1 10.19 1.98 24.39
CA ASN A 1 8.72 1.81 24.32
C ASN A 1 8.14 2.66 23.20
N LEU A 2 7.85 2.06 22.07
CA LEU A 2 7.29 2.72 20.86
C LEU A 2 5.92 3.37 21.08
N LYS A 3 5.28 3.25 22.24
CA LYS A 3 3.95 3.82 22.59
C LYS A 3 2.92 3.80 21.43
N CYS A 4 3.06 2.84 20.50
CA CYS A 4 2.16 2.65 19.36
C CYS A 4 1.29 1.43 19.62
N LYS A 5 -0.03 1.61 19.60
CA LYS A 5 -0.97 0.50 19.62
C LYS A 5 -1.15 0.03 18.19
N LEU A 6 -0.53 -1.10 17.85
CA LEU A 6 -0.65 -1.70 16.52
C LEU A 6 -1.96 -2.46 16.40
N ASN A 7 -2.52 -2.44 15.21
CA ASN A 7 -3.68 -3.24 14.84
C ASN A 7 -3.22 -4.69 14.56
N GLY A 8 -4.04 -5.69 14.86
CA GLY A 8 -3.76 -7.10 14.55
C GLY A 8 -3.57 -7.40 13.05
N PHE A 9 -3.99 -6.50 12.16
CA PHE A 9 -3.73 -6.57 10.72
C PHE A 9 -2.41 -5.92 10.28
N THR A 10 -1.63 -5.38 11.22
CA THR A 10 -0.34 -4.74 10.91
C THR A 10 0.68 -5.81 10.53
N ASN A 11 1.24 -5.70 9.33
CA ASN A 11 2.21 -6.66 8.83
C ASN A 11 3.52 -6.58 9.62
N LEU A 12 4.16 -7.73 9.85
CA LEU A 12 5.36 -7.86 10.68
C LEU A 12 6.52 -6.98 10.20
N TYR A 13 6.71 -6.81 8.89
CA TYR A 13 7.78 -5.96 8.36
C TYR A 13 7.68 -4.50 8.82
N THR A 14 6.48 -4.00 9.06
CA THR A 14 6.30 -2.61 9.54
C THR A 14 6.76 -2.45 10.98
N LEU A 15 6.64 -3.50 11.81
CA LEU A 15 7.19 -3.51 13.15
C LEU A 15 8.72 -3.36 13.13
N PHE A 16 9.38 -4.12 12.28
CA PHE A 16 10.83 -4.04 12.11
C PHE A 16 11.25 -2.65 11.62
N LEU A 17 10.54 -2.08 10.64
CA LEU A 17 10.79 -0.71 10.18
C LEU A 17 10.74 0.30 11.33
N LEU A 18 9.66 0.27 12.12
CA LEU A 18 9.49 1.19 13.25
C LEU A 18 10.57 0.98 14.32
N PHE A 19 10.92 -0.27 14.59
CA PHE A 19 11.96 -0.63 15.55
C PHE A 19 13.34 -0.11 15.11
N PHE A 20 13.73 -0.33 13.87
CA PHE A 20 15.01 0.14 13.33
C PHE A 20 15.12 1.66 13.35
N ILE A 21 14.06 2.37 12.96
CA ILE A 21 14.04 3.83 13.02
C ILE A 21 14.16 4.33 14.48
N HIS A 22 13.48 3.65 15.41
CA HIS A 22 13.55 3.98 16.83
C HIS A 22 14.95 3.79 17.43
N GLN A 23 15.72 2.84 16.92
CA GLN A 23 17.08 2.50 17.38
C GLN A 23 18.17 3.33 16.69
N LEU A 24 17.83 4.18 15.71
CA LEU A 24 18.80 5.00 15.03
C LEU A 24 19.51 5.95 16.02
N SER A 25 20.80 5.76 16.17
CA SER A 25 21.67 6.67 16.93
C SER A 25 21.71 8.06 16.28
N LYS A 26 22.18 9.06 17.01
CA LYS A 26 22.44 10.39 16.45
C LYS A 26 23.41 10.27 15.27
N ASN A 27 23.08 10.91 14.15
CA ASN A 27 23.77 10.80 12.86
C ASN A 27 23.76 9.41 12.23
N GLY A 28 22.97 8.48 12.80
CA GLY A 28 22.75 7.16 12.23
C GLY A 28 21.94 7.21 10.93
N ARG A 29 22.18 6.25 10.06
CA ARG A 29 21.47 6.09 8.78
C ARG A 29 20.98 4.66 8.64
N CYS A 30 19.86 4.46 7.97
CA CYS A 30 19.42 3.14 7.58
C CYS A 30 18.76 3.15 6.20
N ALA A 31 18.87 2.01 5.53
CA ALA A 31 18.16 1.69 4.32
C ALA A 31 17.35 0.41 4.56
N TYR A 32 16.10 0.39 4.13
CA TYR A 32 15.20 -0.73 4.37
C TYR A 32 14.39 -1.03 3.10
N ILE A 33 14.41 -2.29 2.67
CA ILE A 33 13.61 -2.75 1.51
C ILE A 33 12.42 -3.51 2.06
N ILE A 34 11.21 -3.05 1.73
CA ILE A 34 9.95 -3.61 2.24
C ILE A 34 8.85 -3.52 1.18
N PRO A 35 7.77 -4.31 1.32
CA PRO A 35 6.59 -4.16 0.48
C PRO A 35 6.00 -2.75 0.59
N SER A 36 5.56 -2.20 -0.56
CA SER A 36 4.99 -0.84 -0.64
C SER A 36 3.57 -0.72 -0.10
N GLU A 37 2.93 -1.82 0.30
CA GLU A 37 1.52 -1.86 0.70
C GLU A 37 1.16 -0.87 1.79
N PHE A 38 2.03 -0.67 2.78
CA PHE A 38 1.76 0.25 3.89
C PHE A 38 1.57 1.71 3.44
N LEU A 39 2.10 2.09 2.28
CA LEU A 39 1.94 3.44 1.73
C LEU A 39 0.47 3.71 1.36
N ASN A 40 -0.27 2.66 1.00
CA ASN A 40 -1.60 2.77 0.41
C ASN A 40 -2.71 2.01 1.16
N SER A 41 -2.36 1.31 2.25
CA SER A 41 -3.30 0.55 3.09
C SER A 41 -3.72 1.33 4.35
N ASP A 42 -4.84 0.92 4.95
CA ASP A 42 -5.37 1.54 6.17
C ASP A 42 -4.46 1.32 7.39
N TYR A 43 -3.85 0.13 7.52
CA TYR A 43 -2.90 -0.14 8.60
C TYR A 43 -1.63 0.71 8.49
N GLY A 44 -1.30 1.17 7.29
CA GLY A 44 -0.15 2.04 7.02
C GLY A 44 -0.25 3.43 7.65
N LYS A 45 -1.46 3.88 8.04
CA LYS A 45 -1.65 5.20 8.68
C LYS A 45 -0.74 5.38 9.89
N LEU A 46 -0.65 4.38 10.77
CA LEU A 46 0.17 4.44 11.96
C LEU A 46 1.66 4.52 11.63
N VAL A 47 2.11 3.73 10.65
CA VAL A 47 3.49 3.73 10.18
C VAL A 47 3.84 5.09 9.58
N LYS A 48 3.02 5.62 8.70
CA LYS A 48 3.18 6.96 8.09
C LYS A 48 3.23 8.06 9.14
N THR A 49 2.34 8.00 10.14
CA THR A 49 2.34 8.95 11.27
C THR A 49 3.65 8.90 12.03
N TYR A 50 4.20 7.71 12.27
CA TYR A 50 5.48 7.58 12.96
C TYR A 50 6.63 8.13 12.13
N LEU A 51 6.68 7.81 10.83
CA LEU A 51 7.69 8.31 9.90
C LEU A 51 7.72 9.85 9.87
N ILE A 52 6.55 10.49 9.82
CA ILE A 52 6.43 11.95 9.87
C ILE A 52 6.96 12.50 11.22
N LYS A 53 6.53 11.92 12.32
CA LYS A 53 6.89 12.39 13.67
C LYS A 53 8.36 12.18 14.00
N SER A 54 8.98 11.13 13.50
CA SER A 54 10.40 10.83 13.74
C SER A 54 11.34 11.83 13.06
N LYS A 55 10.88 12.47 11.98
CA LYS A 55 11.66 13.39 11.13
C LYS A 55 12.97 12.79 10.59
N THR A 56 13.07 11.47 10.60
CA THR A 56 14.26 10.74 10.11
C THR A 56 14.15 10.28 8.67
N LEU A 57 12.93 10.20 8.15
CA LEU A 57 12.70 9.80 6.76
C LEU A 57 13.34 10.79 5.79
N ARG A 58 14.03 10.27 4.77
CA ARG A 58 14.66 11.08 3.71
C ARG A 58 14.10 10.75 2.35
N HIS A 59 14.11 9.47 2.00
CA HIS A 59 13.62 9.03 0.68
C HIS A 59 12.69 7.84 0.81
N ILE A 60 11.66 7.83 -0.04
CA ILE A 60 10.83 6.67 -0.36
C ILE A 60 10.97 6.44 -1.86
N ILE A 61 11.64 5.36 -2.24
CA ILE A 61 11.80 4.94 -3.62
C ILE A 61 10.86 3.75 -3.83
N VAL A 62 9.82 3.93 -4.62
CA VAL A 62 8.86 2.86 -4.96
C VAL A 62 9.32 2.20 -6.25
N ILE A 63 9.45 0.89 -6.22
CA ILE A 63 9.80 0.06 -7.38
C ILE A 63 8.51 -0.61 -7.83
N ASP A 64 7.97 -0.11 -8.93
CA ASP A 64 6.66 -0.50 -9.48
C ASP A 64 6.83 -0.76 -10.99
N PHE A 65 7.53 -1.87 -11.31
CA PHE A 65 7.75 -2.23 -12.70
C PHE A 65 6.46 -2.68 -13.35
N GLU A 66 6.21 -2.24 -14.58
CA GLU A 66 5.08 -2.67 -15.40
C GLU A 66 5.25 -4.14 -15.84
N GLU A 67 6.49 -4.61 -15.93
CA GLU A 67 6.82 -6.01 -16.24
C GLU A 67 7.11 -6.78 -14.95
N ASN A 68 6.66 -8.04 -14.88
CA ASN A 68 6.95 -8.92 -13.75
C ASN A 68 8.46 -9.20 -13.68
N VAL A 69 9.15 -8.50 -12.77
CA VAL A 69 10.59 -8.69 -12.52
C VAL A 69 10.84 -9.95 -11.66
N PHE A 70 9.82 -10.41 -10.96
CA PHE A 70 9.85 -11.61 -10.14
C PHE A 70 8.75 -12.56 -10.60
N ASP A 71 9.12 -13.72 -11.08
CA ASP A 71 8.20 -14.73 -11.63
C ASP A 71 7.09 -15.14 -10.64
N ASP A 72 7.32 -14.99 -9.32
CA ASP A 72 6.41 -15.44 -8.26
C ASP A 72 5.85 -14.33 -7.35
N ALA A 73 6.17 -13.04 -7.55
CA ALA A 73 5.73 -11.98 -6.65
C ALA A 73 5.14 -10.77 -7.38
N LEU A 74 3.83 -10.61 -7.28
CA LEU A 74 3.06 -9.42 -7.70
C LEU A 74 3.22 -8.24 -6.72
N THR A 75 4.30 -8.19 -5.92
CA THR A 75 4.44 -7.23 -4.84
C THR A 75 5.38 -6.10 -5.25
N THR A 76 4.86 -4.88 -5.28
CA THR A 76 5.67 -3.67 -5.40
C THR A 76 6.54 -3.50 -4.16
N ALA A 77 7.83 -3.24 -4.35
CA ALA A 77 8.78 -2.99 -3.27
C ALA A 77 9.01 -1.49 -3.08
N SER A 78 9.45 -1.11 -1.89
CA SER A 78 9.93 0.24 -1.63
C SER A 78 11.25 0.21 -0.85
N ILE A 79 12.14 1.13 -1.20
CA ILE A 79 13.37 1.41 -0.47
C ILE A 79 13.10 2.64 0.39
N ILE A 80 13.25 2.49 1.69
CA ILE A 80 13.09 3.56 2.68
C ILE A 80 14.47 3.96 3.17
N LEU A 81 14.86 5.22 2.96
CA LEU A 81 16.11 5.76 3.46
C LEU A 81 15.82 6.73 4.60
N CYS A 82 16.49 6.53 5.74
CA CYS A 82 16.34 7.36 6.92
C CYS A 82 17.68 7.83 7.43
N ALA A 83 17.73 9.07 7.95
CA ALA A 83 18.89 9.65 8.60
C ALA A 83 18.45 10.43 9.86
N ASN A 84 19.11 10.18 11.00
CA ASN A 84 18.84 10.86 12.27
C ASN A 84 19.88 11.99 12.51
N ASP A 85 19.89 12.98 11.62
CA ASP A 85 20.88 14.07 11.58
C ASP A 85 20.26 15.47 11.77
N ASN A 86 18.94 15.59 11.74
CA ASN A 86 18.19 16.86 11.83
C ASN A 86 18.60 17.92 10.79
N LEU A 87 19.17 17.51 9.66
CA LEU A 87 19.67 18.45 8.64
C LEU A 87 18.55 19.02 7.77
N THR A 88 17.41 18.36 7.71
CA THR A 88 16.29 18.77 6.83
C THR A 88 14.94 18.30 7.35
N ASP A 89 13.92 19.08 7.03
CA ASP A 89 12.50 18.76 7.24
C ASP A 89 11.82 18.25 5.95
N LYS A 90 12.61 17.83 4.96
CA LYS A 90 12.09 17.39 3.64
C LYS A 90 12.17 15.88 3.48
N VAL A 91 11.25 15.37 2.69
CA VAL A 91 11.18 13.96 2.23
C VAL A 91 11.01 13.94 0.72
N GLN A 92 11.78 13.11 0.04
CA GLN A 92 11.65 12.91 -1.40
C GLN A 92 10.99 11.57 -1.70
N PHE A 93 10.08 11.60 -2.66
CA PHE A 93 9.46 10.41 -3.23
C PHE A 93 9.99 10.18 -4.64
N SER A 94 10.19 8.94 -5.01
CA SER A 94 10.60 8.54 -6.35
C SER A 94 9.85 7.28 -6.76
N ASN A 95 9.50 7.21 -8.05
CA ASN A 95 8.87 6.03 -8.64
C ASN A 95 9.77 5.48 -9.76
N ILE A 96 10.13 4.22 -9.66
CA ILE A 96 10.95 3.47 -10.61
C ILE A 96 10.03 2.50 -11.33
N GLN A 97 9.73 2.78 -12.60
CA GLN A 97 8.75 2.03 -13.38
C GLN A 97 9.36 1.12 -14.44
N SER A 98 10.66 1.27 -14.69
CA SER A 98 11.37 0.46 -15.67
C SER A 98 12.81 0.18 -15.24
N LEU A 99 13.44 -0.83 -15.85
CA LEU A 99 14.87 -1.11 -15.65
C LEU A 99 15.76 0.07 -16.06
N GLN A 100 15.34 0.87 -17.02
CA GLN A 100 16.08 2.06 -17.45
C GLN A 100 16.11 3.15 -16.36
N ASP A 101 15.12 3.18 -15.48
CA ASP A 101 15.04 4.12 -14.38
C ASP A 101 15.94 3.74 -13.19
N LEU A 102 16.58 2.57 -13.18
CA LEU A 102 17.43 2.13 -12.08
C LEU A 102 18.62 3.08 -11.83
N SER A 103 19.13 3.75 -12.87
CA SER A 103 20.19 4.76 -12.72
C SER A 103 19.78 5.92 -11.78
N LYS A 104 18.48 6.20 -11.65
CA LYS A 104 17.97 7.21 -10.70
C LYS A 104 18.23 6.80 -9.24
N ILE A 105 18.25 5.50 -8.95
CA ILE A 105 18.56 4.99 -7.61
C ILE A 105 20.01 5.32 -7.27
N ASP A 106 20.93 5.12 -8.19
CA ASP A 106 22.35 5.46 -8.01
C ASP A 106 22.53 6.96 -7.76
N GLU A 107 21.82 7.81 -8.49
CA GLU A 107 21.86 9.26 -8.29
C GLU A 107 21.34 9.63 -6.89
N ILE A 108 20.23 9.03 -6.43
CA ILE A 108 19.67 9.27 -5.10
C ILE A 108 20.65 8.81 -4.02
N ILE A 109 21.23 7.62 -4.15
CA ILE A 109 22.18 7.06 -3.17
C ILE A 109 23.43 7.94 -3.07
N ASN A 110 23.96 8.41 -4.20
CA ASN A 110 25.13 9.29 -4.23
C ASN A 110 24.87 10.67 -3.59
N LYS A 111 23.65 11.14 -3.59
CA LYS A 111 23.24 12.41 -2.95
C LYS A 111 22.82 12.24 -1.49
N TYR A 112 22.37 11.05 -1.10
CA TYR A 112 21.85 10.76 0.23
C TYR A 112 22.86 11.11 1.35
N PRO A 113 22.46 11.80 2.42
CA PRO A 113 21.11 12.13 2.87
C PRO A 113 20.51 13.41 2.27
N ASN A 114 21.22 14.09 1.37
CA ASN A 114 20.71 15.25 0.65
C ASN A 114 19.73 14.82 -0.46
N PHE A 115 19.11 15.78 -1.11
CA PHE A 115 18.07 15.55 -2.11
C PHE A 115 18.55 15.95 -3.51
N LEU A 116 17.98 15.30 -4.51
CA LEU A 116 17.85 15.83 -5.84
C LEU A 116 16.72 16.89 -5.81
N GLU A 117 16.90 18.03 -6.44
CA GLU A 117 15.79 18.98 -6.58
C GLU A 117 14.77 18.42 -7.58
N THR A 118 13.66 17.93 -7.08
CA THR A 118 12.55 17.39 -7.89
C THR A 118 11.22 17.89 -7.39
N GLU A 119 10.21 17.86 -8.26
CA GLU A 119 8.83 18.22 -7.93
C GLU A 119 8.18 17.30 -6.88
N GLN A 120 8.82 16.16 -6.57
CA GLN A 120 8.33 15.16 -5.61
C GLN A 120 9.03 15.25 -4.24
N THR A 121 9.51 16.44 -3.89
CA THR A 121 10.10 16.74 -2.59
C THR A 121 9.10 17.56 -1.76
N TYR A 122 8.78 17.07 -0.56
CA TYR A 122 7.76 17.63 0.32
C TYR A 122 8.34 17.90 1.70
N ASN A 123 7.85 18.94 2.39
CA ASN A 123 8.12 19.11 3.81
C ASN A 123 7.30 18.10 4.62
N PHE A 124 7.75 17.72 5.82
CA PHE A 124 6.98 16.85 6.70
C PHE A 124 5.59 17.39 7.03
N SER A 125 5.43 18.71 7.08
CA SER A 125 4.15 19.40 7.31
C SER A 125 3.14 19.22 6.17
N GLU A 126 3.60 18.91 4.97
CA GLU A 126 2.76 18.69 3.79
C GLU A 126 2.30 17.24 3.66
N LEU A 127 2.92 16.33 4.46
CA LEU A 127 2.60 14.92 4.42
C LEU A 127 1.38 14.62 5.29
N ASN A 128 0.38 14.00 4.69
CA ASN A 128 -0.82 13.53 5.37
C ASN A 128 -0.81 12.01 5.53
N PRO A 129 -0.82 11.46 6.76
CA PRO A 129 -0.83 10.01 6.97
C PRO A 129 -2.17 9.36 6.65
N ASP A 130 -3.26 10.13 6.53
CA ASP A 130 -4.61 9.63 6.28
C ASP A 130 -4.88 9.32 4.81
N ILE A 131 -4.09 9.88 3.90
CA ILE A 131 -4.23 9.63 2.47
C ILE A 131 -3.32 8.49 2.01
N LYS A 132 -3.63 7.94 0.83
CA LYS A 132 -2.72 7.02 0.13
C LYS A 132 -1.51 7.80 -0.38
N TRP A 133 -0.29 7.38 0.02
CA TRP A 133 0.93 8.07 -0.36
C TRP A 133 1.32 7.90 -1.84
N LYS A 134 0.59 7.06 -2.56
CA LYS A 134 0.64 7.02 -4.03
C LYS A 134 0.50 8.41 -4.65
N ALA A 135 -0.26 9.31 -4.02
CA ALA A 135 -0.42 10.69 -4.45
C ALA A 135 0.90 11.49 -4.49
N TYR A 136 1.91 11.12 -3.71
CA TYR A 136 3.20 11.82 -3.65
C TYR A 136 4.22 11.33 -4.66
N TYR A 137 4.15 10.07 -5.14
CA TYR A 137 5.13 9.51 -6.06
C TYR A 137 4.61 9.22 -7.46
N GLN A 138 3.31 9.18 -7.67
CA GLN A 138 2.74 9.09 -9.01
C GLN A 138 2.30 10.48 -9.46
N LYS A 139 2.81 10.94 -10.63
CA LYS A 139 2.23 12.10 -11.29
C LYS A 139 0.76 11.76 -11.58
N GLN A 140 -0.13 12.31 -10.78
CA GLN A 140 -1.52 12.32 -11.19
C GLN A 140 -1.53 13.11 -12.49
N ASN A 141 -1.80 12.45 -13.62
CA ASN A 141 -2.31 13.14 -14.78
C ASN A 141 -3.61 13.79 -14.28
N SER A 142 -3.47 15.03 -13.85
CA SER A 142 -4.59 15.84 -13.39
C SER A 142 -5.40 16.28 -14.61
N ILE A 143 -5.95 15.30 -15.32
CA ILE A 143 -7.16 15.52 -16.08
C ILE A 143 -8.16 15.87 -14.99
N LYS A 144 -8.29 17.18 -14.73
CA LYS A 144 -9.32 17.71 -13.83
C LYS A 144 -10.64 17.42 -14.53
N PHE A 145 -11.21 16.29 -14.22
CA PHE A 145 -12.55 15.94 -14.65
C PHE A 145 -13.53 16.87 -13.89
N LYS A 146 -13.62 18.12 -14.38
CA LYS A 146 -14.47 19.14 -13.75
C LYS A 146 -15.94 18.75 -13.63
N ASN A 147 -16.38 17.75 -14.39
CA ASN A 147 -17.75 17.28 -14.48
C ASN A 147 -17.98 15.90 -13.85
N LEU A 148 -16.99 15.32 -13.15
CA LEU A 148 -17.17 14.05 -12.45
C LEU A 148 -17.58 14.26 -11.00
N VAL A 149 -18.56 13.48 -10.59
CA VAL A 149 -19.01 13.41 -9.20
C VAL A 149 -18.40 12.15 -8.57
N PRO A 150 -17.93 12.19 -7.32
CA PRO A 150 -17.41 11.01 -6.65
C PRO A 150 -18.45 9.88 -6.63
N PHE A 151 -18.04 8.66 -6.98
CA PHE A 151 -18.93 7.50 -6.97
C PHE A 151 -19.61 7.28 -5.61
N SER A 152 -18.91 7.64 -4.52
CA SER A 152 -19.43 7.58 -3.16
C SER A 152 -20.69 8.44 -2.92
N THR A 153 -20.99 9.38 -3.82
CA THR A 153 -22.25 10.17 -3.78
C THR A 153 -23.46 9.31 -4.10
N TYR A 154 -23.29 8.26 -4.90
CA TYR A 154 -24.37 7.41 -5.40
C TYR A 154 -24.39 6.02 -4.75
N ALA A 155 -23.21 5.49 -4.41
CA ALA A 155 -23.08 4.12 -3.93
C ALA A 155 -21.86 3.94 -3.02
N LYS A 156 -21.93 2.90 -2.18
CA LYS A 156 -20.82 2.47 -1.32
C LYS A 156 -20.24 1.17 -1.87
N VAL A 157 -18.96 1.16 -2.16
CA VAL A 157 -18.23 -0.08 -2.49
C VAL A 157 -17.73 -0.69 -1.20
N VAL A 158 -18.13 -1.92 -0.93
CA VAL A 158 -17.67 -2.70 0.23
C VAL A 158 -17.10 -4.02 -0.23
N ARG A 159 -16.13 -4.55 0.51
CA ARG A 159 -15.64 -5.90 0.29
C ARG A 159 -16.75 -6.89 0.66
N GLY A 160 -16.98 -7.88 -0.20
CA GLY A 160 -17.87 -8.98 0.09
C GLY A 160 -17.34 -9.93 1.17
N ILE A 161 -17.95 -11.10 1.29
CA ILE A 161 -17.54 -12.12 2.27
C ILE A 161 -16.13 -12.62 1.93
N ALA A 162 -15.25 -12.60 2.92
CA ALA A 162 -13.92 -13.19 2.82
C ALA A 162 -13.93 -14.53 3.58
N THR A 163 -13.96 -15.61 2.84
CA THR A 163 -14.05 -16.97 3.43
C THR A 163 -12.70 -17.48 3.95
N GLY A 164 -11.59 -16.89 3.50
CA GLY A 164 -10.24 -17.42 3.74
C GLY A 164 -9.85 -18.60 2.83
N SER A 165 -10.81 -19.38 2.37
CA SER A 165 -10.63 -20.47 1.40
C SER A 165 -11.93 -20.71 0.63
N ASN A 166 -12.03 -20.13 -0.56
CA ASN A 166 -13.23 -20.29 -1.36
C ASN A 166 -13.46 -21.74 -1.77
N GLU A 167 -12.42 -22.50 -2.09
CA GLU A 167 -12.55 -23.91 -2.44
C GLU A 167 -13.22 -24.76 -1.35
N TYR A 168 -13.01 -24.40 -0.09
CA TYR A 168 -13.58 -25.10 1.05
C TYR A 168 -14.97 -24.59 1.42
N PHE A 169 -15.18 -23.27 1.43
CA PHE A 169 -16.41 -22.64 1.94
C PHE A 169 -17.45 -22.31 0.87
N THR A 170 -17.16 -22.54 -0.43
CA THR A 170 -18.15 -22.34 -1.48
C THR A 170 -18.55 -23.66 -2.10
N PHE A 171 -19.87 -23.83 -2.28
CA PHE A 171 -20.47 -25.07 -2.77
C PHE A 171 -21.37 -24.76 -3.96
N ASN A 172 -21.33 -25.61 -4.97
CA ASN A 172 -22.44 -25.75 -5.88
C ASN A 172 -23.50 -26.67 -5.24
N LEU A 173 -24.72 -26.65 -5.75
CA LEU A 173 -25.82 -27.45 -5.18
C LEU A 173 -25.52 -28.96 -5.12
N SER A 174 -24.75 -29.50 -6.08
CA SER A 174 -24.38 -30.91 -6.11
C SER A 174 -23.45 -31.24 -4.96
N LYS A 175 -22.44 -30.41 -4.71
CA LYS A 175 -21.46 -30.59 -3.61
C LYS A 175 -22.13 -30.39 -2.24
N ALA A 176 -23.07 -29.47 -2.13
CA ALA A 176 -23.84 -29.28 -0.89
C ALA A 176 -24.65 -30.53 -0.52
N LYS A 177 -25.30 -31.18 -1.51
CA LYS A 177 -26.02 -32.43 -1.32
C LYS A 177 -25.10 -33.60 -0.97
N GLU A 178 -23.94 -33.71 -1.60
CA GLU A 178 -22.91 -34.73 -1.29
C GLU A 178 -22.47 -34.66 0.18
N TYR A 179 -22.29 -33.44 0.70
CA TYR A 179 -21.91 -33.22 2.10
C TYR A 179 -23.11 -33.14 3.05
N SER A 180 -24.33 -33.41 2.59
CA SER A 180 -25.55 -33.36 3.40
C SER A 180 -25.74 -32.02 4.13
N ILE A 181 -25.41 -30.92 3.45
CA ILE A 181 -25.58 -29.57 3.99
C ILE A 181 -26.98 -29.08 3.60
N ASP A 182 -27.79 -28.75 4.61
CA ASP A 182 -29.12 -28.22 4.40
C ASP A 182 -29.09 -26.82 3.80
N ASP A 183 -30.05 -26.50 2.93
CA ASP A 183 -30.16 -25.20 2.26
C ASP A 183 -30.22 -24.01 3.24
N GLN A 184 -30.81 -24.21 4.43
CA GLN A 184 -30.86 -23.20 5.48
C GLN A 184 -29.47 -22.79 6.02
N ASN A 185 -28.44 -23.61 5.79
CA ASN A 185 -27.07 -23.34 6.19
C ASN A 185 -26.24 -22.74 5.04
N LEU A 186 -26.84 -22.49 3.89
CA LEU A 186 -26.20 -21.94 2.72
C LEU A 186 -26.65 -20.49 2.46
N LEU A 187 -25.70 -19.64 2.15
CA LEU A 187 -25.96 -18.27 1.70
C LEU A 187 -25.65 -18.17 0.22
N PRO A 188 -26.62 -17.78 -0.63
CA PRO A 188 -26.35 -17.55 -2.04
C PRO A 188 -25.28 -16.45 -2.21
N CYS A 189 -24.25 -16.72 -2.99
CA CYS A 189 -23.20 -15.75 -3.27
C CYS A 189 -22.63 -15.91 -4.67
N ILE A 190 -22.10 -14.80 -5.22
CA ILE A 190 -21.34 -14.80 -6.45
C ILE A 190 -19.87 -14.91 -6.08
N CYS A 191 -19.24 -16.03 -6.44
CA CYS A 191 -17.86 -16.32 -6.08
C CYS A 191 -16.85 -15.73 -7.07
N SER A 192 -17.25 -15.52 -8.31
CA SER A 192 -16.40 -15.01 -9.39
C SER A 192 -17.15 -13.99 -10.24
N ALA A 193 -16.45 -12.96 -10.72
CA ALA A 193 -17.01 -12.02 -11.68
C ALA A 193 -17.44 -12.70 -13.01
N LYS A 194 -16.88 -13.89 -13.32
CA LYS A 194 -17.27 -14.69 -14.49
C LYS A 194 -18.66 -15.28 -14.37
N ASP A 195 -19.17 -15.42 -13.15
CA ASP A 195 -20.52 -15.96 -12.88
C ASP A 195 -21.56 -14.86 -13.12
N ALA A 196 -21.12 -13.60 -13.14
CA ALA A 196 -21.94 -12.41 -13.38
C ALA A 196 -22.16 -12.21 -14.89
N LYS A 197 -23.25 -12.76 -15.45
CA LYS A 197 -23.57 -12.64 -16.89
C LYS A 197 -24.24 -11.31 -17.24
N THR A 198 -24.87 -10.67 -16.29
CA THR A 198 -25.57 -9.40 -16.44
C THR A 198 -25.19 -8.44 -15.33
N PRO A 199 -25.31 -7.10 -15.51
CA PRO A 199 -25.04 -6.13 -14.45
C PRO A 199 -26.13 -6.11 -13.35
N PHE A 200 -27.24 -6.78 -13.56
CA PHE A 200 -28.35 -6.88 -12.62
C PHE A 200 -28.52 -8.34 -12.20
N PHE A 201 -28.51 -8.56 -10.89
CA PHE A 201 -28.71 -9.87 -10.28
C PHE A 201 -29.94 -9.85 -9.38
N THR A 202 -30.69 -10.92 -9.40
CA THR A 202 -31.79 -11.18 -8.49
C THR A 202 -31.50 -12.48 -7.72
N THR A 203 -32.28 -12.73 -6.68
CA THR A 203 -32.20 -13.99 -5.92
C THR A 203 -32.62 -15.22 -6.74
N GLN A 204 -33.04 -15.03 -7.99
CA GLN A 204 -33.45 -16.10 -8.91
C GLN A 204 -32.33 -16.46 -9.93
N ASP A 205 -31.27 -15.66 -9.99
CA ASP A 205 -30.09 -15.88 -10.82
C ASP A 205 -29.06 -16.74 -10.08
#